data_06e77768d63d69270dc7aacd2ba99545
#
_entry.id   06e77768d63d69270dc7aacd2ba99545
#
_cell.length_a   1.000
_cell.length_b   1.000
_cell.length_c   1.000
_cell.angle_alpha   90.00
_cell.angle_beta   90.00
_cell.angle_gamma   90.00
#
_symmetry.space_group_name_H-M   'P 1'
#
loop_
_entity.id
_entity.type
_entity.pdbx_description
1 polymer ?
#
loop_
_entity_poly.entity_id
_entity_poly.type
_entity_poly.pdbx_seq_one_letter_code
_entity_poly.pdbx_strand_id
1 'polypeptide(L)'
;HKFYDMRGLYSYFLVILLVFTSCKKDTVDGSSMKTFQASINEMSTSLSTLEQTKFNEALYILKTFGVEGKTDIQKLDALAKLINGKKVPEIFAMADGVAQKNNVEWSSTSPPDLGNMNIFQNITATEVDPNDIKASALNILITPIDGSGASGARALRVAPRLVDEAGNPIEFSNAGLETIMEVYS
;
A
#
# COMPACT_ATOMS: atom_id res chain seq x y z
N HIS A 1 -42.37 30.46 33.89
CA HIS A 1 -41.75 30.17 32.59
C HIS A 1 -40.25 30.40 32.67
N LYS A 2 -39.49 29.29 32.84
CA LYS A 2 -38.03 29.32 32.80
C LYS A 2 -37.60 29.21 31.31
N PHE A 3 -37.13 30.30 30.75
CA PHE A 3 -36.37 30.27 29.53
C PHE A 3 -35.01 29.61 29.82
N TYR A 4 -34.85 28.38 29.45
CA TYR A 4 -33.53 27.76 29.42
C TYR A 4 -32.71 28.46 28.34
N ASP A 5 -31.61 29.03 28.78
CA ASP A 5 -30.67 29.76 27.93
C ASP A 5 -30.03 28.80 26.90
N MET A 6 -30.59 28.77 25.71
CA MET A 6 -30.13 27.93 24.59
C MET A 6 -28.70 28.28 24.15
N ARG A 7 -28.16 29.41 24.60
CA ARG A 7 -26.77 29.81 24.27
C ARG A 7 -25.74 28.89 24.91
N GLY A 8 -25.99 28.38 26.12
CA GLY A 8 -25.12 27.44 26.78
C GLY A 8 -25.07 26.06 26.11
N LEU A 9 -26.21 25.62 25.58
CA LEU A 9 -26.30 24.30 24.95
C LEU A 9 -25.51 24.23 23.62
N TYR A 10 -25.53 25.31 22.84
CA TYR A 10 -24.72 25.40 21.60
C TYR A 10 -23.22 25.42 21.88
N SER A 11 -22.80 26.04 22.98
CA SER A 11 -21.39 26.07 23.39
C SER A 11 -20.89 24.68 23.78
N TYR A 12 -21.69 23.90 24.49
CA TYR A 12 -21.37 22.51 24.84
C TYR A 12 -21.33 21.58 23.62
N PHE A 13 -22.25 21.78 22.67
CA PHE A 13 -22.29 20.99 21.44
C PHE A 13 -21.08 21.28 20.54
N LEU A 14 -20.64 22.53 20.49
CA LEU A 14 -19.45 22.94 19.73
C LEU A 14 -18.16 22.37 20.32
N VAL A 15 -18.06 22.31 21.65
CA VAL A 15 -16.90 21.73 22.34
C VAL A 15 -16.83 20.22 22.15
N ILE A 16 -17.97 19.52 22.11
CA ILE A 16 -18.02 18.08 21.85
C ILE A 16 -17.61 17.75 20.41
N LEU A 17 -17.93 18.62 19.45
CA LEU A 17 -17.54 18.44 18.04
C LEU A 17 -16.04 18.59 17.80
N LEU A 18 -15.33 19.31 18.66
CA LEU A 18 -13.87 19.52 18.56
C LEU A 18 -13.05 18.35 19.11
N VAL A 19 -13.66 17.42 19.82
CA VAL A 19 -12.94 16.26 20.40
C VAL A 19 -12.80 15.10 19.41
N PHE A 20 -13.43 15.18 18.23
CA PHE A 20 -13.24 14.22 17.13
C PHE A 20 -12.05 14.57 16.24
N THR A 21 -11.10 15.37 16.73
CA THR A 21 -9.87 15.61 16.02
C THR A 21 -9.01 14.35 16.02
N SER A 22 -9.08 13.63 14.93
CA SER A 22 -8.00 12.83 14.35
C SER A 22 -7.17 12.02 15.36
N CYS A 23 -7.67 10.87 15.79
CA CYS A 23 -6.78 9.81 16.24
C CYS A 23 -5.87 9.41 15.05
N LYS A 24 -4.72 10.04 14.91
CA LYS A 24 -3.64 9.46 14.11
C LYS A 24 -3.35 8.09 14.71
N LYS A 25 -3.49 7.05 13.91
CA LYS A 25 -3.08 5.71 14.34
C LYS A 25 -1.57 5.74 14.60
N ASP A 26 -1.18 5.65 15.84
CA ASP A 26 0.22 5.57 16.27
C ASP A 26 0.70 4.12 16.41
N THR A 27 -0.15 3.17 16.04
CA THR A 27 0.08 1.72 16.10
C THR A 27 -0.19 1.07 14.76
N VAL A 28 0.51 -0.03 14.52
CA VAL A 28 0.32 -0.85 13.32
C VAL A 28 -1.04 -1.55 13.36
N ASP A 29 -1.74 -1.54 12.25
CA ASP A 29 -2.97 -2.30 12.03
C ASP A 29 -2.69 -3.44 11.03
N GLY A 30 -2.38 -4.61 11.56
CA GLY A 30 -2.09 -5.81 10.78
C GLY A 30 -3.32 -6.66 10.43
N SER A 31 -4.55 -6.13 10.55
CA SER A 31 -5.78 -6.88 10.29
C SER A 31 -5.98 -7.25 8.83
N SER A 32 -5.43 -6.47 7.91
CA SER A 32 -5.36 -6.76 6.48
C SER A 32 -4.10 -6.12 5.89
N MET A 33 -3.69 -6.54 4.70
CA MET A 33 -2.54 -5.93 4.02
C MET A 33 -2.79 -4.45 3.72
N LYS A 34 -4.01 -4.09 3.34
CA LYS A 34 -4.40 -2.70 3.08
C LYS A 34 -4.29 -1.82 4.32
N THR A 35 -4.83 -2.28 5.46
CA THR A 35 -4.73 -1.54 6.73
C THR A 35 -3.31 -1.51 7.26
N PHE A 36 -2.55 -2.59 7.06
CA PHE A 36 -1.14 -2.66 7.40
C PHE A 36 -0.34 -1.59 6.65
N GLN A 37 -0.43 -1.57 5.34
CA GLN A 37 0.25 -0.57 4.51
C GLN A 37 -0.18 0.87 4.87
N ALA A 38 -1.47 1.10 5.04
CA ALA A 38 -2.00 2.41 5.41
C ALA A 38 -1.48 2.86 6.78
N SER A 39 -1.47 1.99 7.79
CA SER A 39 -0.97 2.31 9.12
C SER A 39 0.53 2.59 9.15
N ILE A 40 1.34 1.81 8.42
CA ILE A 40 2.78 2.07 8.27
C ILE A 40 3.02 3.43 7.62
N ASN A 41 2.31 3.76 6.54
CA ASN A 41 2.43 5.05 5.88
C ASN A 41 2.03 6.21 6.81
N GLU A 42 0.94 6.06 7.56
CA GLU A 42 0.48 7.09 8.50
C GLU A 42 1.47 7.30 9.64
N MET A 43 2.00 6.22 10.21
CA MET A 43 3.04 6.30 11.25
C MET A 43 4.31 6.98 10.72
N SER A 44 4.73 6.65 9.48
CA SER A 44 5.89 7.26 8.84
C SER A 44 5.74 8.77 8.66
N THR A 45 4.55 9.27 8.32
CA THR A 45 4.33 10.71 8.11
C THR A 45 4.54 11.56 9.38
N SER A 46 4.48 10.96 10.56
CA SER A 46 4.72 11.63 11.84
C SER A 46 6.21 11.68 12.24
N LEU A 47 7.06 10.98 11.50
CA LEU A 47 8.49 10.89 11.75
C LEU A 47 9.27 11.93 10.93
N SER A 48 10.45 12.34 11.43
CA SER A 48 11.40 13.11 10.63
C SER A 48 11.93 12.27 9.45
N THR A 49 12.47 12.88 8.43
CA THR A 49 13.01 12.19 7.25
C THR A 49 14.04 11.12 7.63
N LEU A 50 14.90 11.41 8.59
CA LEU A 50 15.90 10.46 9.08
C LEU A 50 15.26 9.28 9.80
N GLU A 51 14.28 9.53 10.66
CA GLU A 51 13.54 8.49 11.37
C GLU A 51 12.69 7.64 10.41
N GLN A 52 12.11 8.24 9.35
CA GLN A 52 11.41 7.48 8.31
C GLN A 52 12.34 6.46 7.65
N THR A 53 13.56 6.88 7.30
CA THR A 53 14.55 5.98 6.71
C THR A 53 14.91 4.85 7.67
N LYS A 54 15.18 5.18 8.94
CA LYS A 54 15.45 4.17 9.97
C LYS A 54 14.28 3.24 10.22
N PHE A 55 13.06 3.74 10.18
CA PHE A 55 11.85 2.95 10.34
C PHE A 55 11.68 1.94 9.17
N ASN A 56 11.93 2.38 7.94
CA ASN A 56 11.94 1.49 6.78
C ASN A 56 13.01 0.40 6.89
N GLU A 57 14.21 0.74 7.36
CA GLU A 57 15.27 -0.23 7.63
C GLU A 57 14.86 -1.24 8.70
N ALA A 58 14.24 -0.80 9.80
CA ALA A 58 13.75 -1.67 10.85
C ALA A 58 12.71 -2.67 10.34
N LEU A 59 11.76 -2.20 9.54
CA LEU A 59 10.74 -3.05 8.90
C LEU A 59 11.39 -4.05 7.94
N TYR A 60 12.39 -3.64 7.19
CA TYR A 60 13.15 -4.53 6.30
C TYR A 60 13.88 -5.63 7.07
N ILE A 61 14.53 -5.30 8.17
CA ILE A 61 15.21 -6.28 9.03
C ILE A 61 14.22 -7.28 9.60
N LEU A 62 13.10 -6.81 10.13
CA LEU A 62 12.05 -7.68 10.67
C LEU A 62 11.46 -8.59 9.59
N LYS A 63 11.21 -8.07 8.38
CA LYS A 63 10.71 -8.85 7.25
C LYS A 63 11.72 -9.91 6.80
N THR A 64 12.99 -9.54 6.75
CA THR A 64 14.04 -10.41 6.19
C THR A 64 14.48 -11.49 7.17
N PHE A 65 14.65 -11.15 8.45
CA PHE A 65 15.24 -12.00 9.45
C PHE A 65 14.31 -12.35 10.62
N GLY A 66 13.22 -11.61 10.79
CA GLY A 66 12.32 -11.75 11.94
C GLY A 66 11.11 -12.62 11.69
N VAL A 67 10.78 -12.90 10.43
CA VAL A 67 9.61 -13.71 10.03
C VAL A 67 9.99 -14.76 9.00
N GLU A 68 9.17 -15.79 8.91
CA GLU A 68 9.30 -16.85 7.91
C GLU A 68 8.24 -16.70 6.81
N GLY A 69 8.59 -17.12 5.61
CA GLY A 69 7.71 -17.14 4.45
C GLY A 69 8.47 -17.50 3.19
N LYS A 70 7.81 -18.19 2.28
CA LYS A 70 8.40 -18.61 0.99
C LYS A 70 8.33 -17.49 -0.06
N THR A 71 7.34 -16.65 0.06
CA THR A 71 7.11 -15.50 -0.85
C THR A 71 7.16 -14.19 -0.08
N ASP A 72 7.36 -13.10 -0.80
CA ASP A 72 7.39 -11.76 -0.23
C ASP A 72 6.08 -11.41 0.50
N ILE A 73 4.96 -11.81 -0.07
CA ILE A 73 3.63 -11.61 0.51
C ILE A 73 3.45 -12.40 1.80
N GLN A 74 3.89 -13.66 1.83
CA GLN A 74 3.83 -14.45 3.05
C GLN A 74 4.66 -13.84 4.16
N LYS A 75 5.84 -13.30 3.84
CA LYS A 75 6.68 -12.56 4.79
C LYS A 75 6.02 -11.28 5.27
N LEU A 76 5.36 -10.53 4.38
CA LEU A 76 4.64 -9.33 4.76
C LEU A 76 3.41 -9.62 5.63
N ASP A 77 2.66 -10.67 5.33
CA ASP A 77 1.52 -11.09 6.16
C ASP A 77 2.01 -11.52 7.56
N ALA A 78 3.10 -12.27 7.62
CA ALA A 78 3.73 -12.65 8.89
C ALA A 78 4.25 -11.44 9.66
N LEU A 79 4.87 -10.48 8.98
CA LEU A 79 5.32 -9.23 9.59
C LEU A 79 4.14 -8.41 10.12
N ALA A 80 3.07 -8.26 9.34
CA ALA A 80 1.87 -7.55 9.76
C ALA A 80 1.28 -8.14 11.05
N LYS A 81 1.24 -9.45 11.17
CA LYS A 81 0.81 -10.16 12.38
C LYS A 81 1.78 -9.95 13.55
N LEU A 82 3.08 -10.02 13.28
CA LEU A 82 4.12 -9.87 14.30
C LEU A 82 4.11 -8.50 14.97
N ILE A 83 3.94 -7.43 14.18
CA ILE A 83 4.00 -6.05 14.69
C ILE A 83 2.62 -5.41 14.87
N ASN A 84 1.54 -6.18 14.74
CA ASN A 84 0.18 -5.67 14.95
C ASN A 84 0.05 -5.02 16.34
N GLY A 85 -0.51 -3.81 16.39
CA GLY A 85 -0.69 -3.04 17.62
C GLY A 85 0.60 -2.40 18.18
N LYS A 86 1.74 -2.58 17.52
CA LYS A 86 3.02 -2.02 17.95
C LYS A 86 3.19 -0.57 17.53
N LYS A 87 3.92 0.20 18.35
CA LYS A 87 4.36 1.56 18.08
C LYS A 87 5.79 1.56 17.52
N VAL A 88 6.18 2.68 16.92
CA VAL A 88 7.52 2.86 16.34
C VAL A 88 8.66 2.47 17.30
N PRO A 89 8.70 2.93 18.58
CA PRO A 89 9.77 2.53 19.49
C PRO A 89 9.82 1.01 19.77
N GLU A 90 8.68 0.35 19.84
CA GLU A 90 8.61 -1.11 20.01
C GLU A 90 9.15 -1.83 18.78
N ILE A 91 8.82 -1.34 17.58
CA ILE A 91 9.32 -1.90 16.31
C ILE A 91 10.84 -1.76 16.22
N PHE A 92 11.39 -0.61 16.61
CA PHE A 92 12.84 -0.41 16.69
C PHE A 92 13.51 -1.39 17.65
N ALA A 93 12.96 -1.57 18.84
CA ALA A 93 13.50 -2.54 19.83
C ALA A 93 13.45 -3.98 19.31
N MET A 94 12.36 -4.36 18.61
CA MET A 94 12.27 -5.67 17.98
C MET A 94 13.28 -5.85 16.87
N ALA A 95 13.49 -4.84 16.03
CA ALA A 95 14.47 -4.88 14.95
C ALA A 95 15.91 -4.96 15.48
N ASP A 96 16.23 -4.22 16.54
CA ASP A 96 17.53 -4.33 17.23
C ASP A 96 17.78 -5.75 17.72
N GLY A 97 16.80 -6.38 18.35
CA GLY A 97 16.91 -7.78 18.82
C GLY A 97 17.09 -8.78 17.69
N VAL A 98 16.38 -8.61 16.58
CA VAL A 98 16.49 -9.46 15.40
C VAL A 98 17.84 -9.27 14.72
N ALA A 99 18.31 -8.03 14.57
CA ALA A 99 19.62 -7.72 14.00
C ALA A 99 20.74 -8.37 14.82
N GLN A 100 20.72 -8.20 16.13
CA GLN A 100 21.71 -8.80 17.04
C GLN A 100 21.72 -10.33 16.94
N LYS A 101 20.55 -10.96 16.95
CA LYS A 101 20.42 -12.42 16.87
C LYS A 101 20.94 -13.00 15.55
N ASN A 102 20.87 -12.22 14.48
CA ASN A 102 21.28 -12.66 13.13
C ASN A 102 22.66 -12.12 12.72
N ASN A 103 23.40 -11.48 13.63
CA ASN A 103 24.70 -10.85 13.36
C ASN A 103 24.64 -9.81 12.22
N VAL A 104 23.55 -9.06 12.16
CA VAL A 104 23.40 -7.94 11.24
C VAL A 104 23.95 -6.69 11.94
N GLU A 105 24.90 -6.01 11.30
CA GLU A 105 25.46 -4.74 11.79
C GLU A 105 24.46 -3.61 11.57
N TRP A 106 23.42 -3.58 12.37
CA TRP A 106 22.40 -2.54 12.34
C TRP A 106 21.91 -2.23 13.75
N SER A 107 21.65 -0.97 14.01
CA SER A 107 21.04 -0.50 15.25
C SER A 107 20.05 0.61 14.96
N SER A 108 18.95 0.67 15.71
CA SER A 108 17.96 1.73 15.62
C SER A 108 18.54 3.13 15.92
N THR A 109 19.61 3.19 16.70
CA THR A 109 20.28 4.43 17.11
C THR A 109 21.43 4.84 16.20
N SER A 110 21.89 3.96 15.29
CA SER A 110 22.92 4.30 14.31
C SER A 110 22.33 5.11 13.14
N PRO A 111 23.16 5.86 12.39
CA PRO A 111 22.71 6.49 11.15
C PRO A 111 22.14 5.45 10.17
N PRO A 112 21.22 5.84 9.24
CA PRO A 112 20.75 4.96 8.18
C PRO A 112 21.91 4.43 7.35
N ASP A 113 21.92 3.12 7.09
CA ASP A 113 23.01 2.42 6.40
C ASP A 113 22.53 1.51 5.26
N LEU A 114 21.29 1.04 5.32
CA LEU A 114 20.74 0.10 4.35
C LEU A 114 20.17 0.76 3.07
N GLY A 115 20.18 2.09 3.00
CA GLY A 115 19.64 2.85 1.89
C GLY A 115 18.11 3.00 1.93
N ASN A 116 17.53 3.31 0.77
CA ASN A 116 16.08 3.54 0.68
C ASN A 116 15.35 2.19 0.57
N MET A 117 14.95 1.64 1.71
CA MET A 117 14.22 0.38 1.80
C MET A 117 12.72 0.63 1.85
N ASN A 118 11.99 -0.05 0.98
CA ASN A 118 10.53 -0.09 1.01
C ASN A 118 10.07 -1.55 1.02
N ILE A 119 9.47 -1.99 2.12
CA ILE A 119 9.02 -3.38 2.27
C ILE A 119 7.86 -3.74 1.35
N PHE A 120 7.17 -2.74 0.80
CA PHE A 120 6.04 -2.92 -0.12
C PHE A 120 6.43 -2.79 -1.60
N GLN A 121 7.72 -2.66 -1.91
CA GLN A 121 8.21 -2.35 -3.25
C GLN A 121 7.80 -3.39 -4.32
N ASN A 122 7.67 -4.66 -3.94
CA ASN A 122 7.32 -5.77 -4.83
C ASN A 122 5.85 -6.20 -4.73
N ILE A 123 5.03 -5.44 -4.00
CA ILE A 123 3.59 -5.68 -3.95
C ILE A 123 2.96 -4.81 -5.02
N THR A 124 2.45 -5.47 -6.04
CA THR A 124 1.46 -4.85 -6.91
C THR A 124 0.18 -4.65 -6.08
N ALA A 125 -0.45 -3.49 -6.22
CA ALA A 125 -1.70 -3.15 -5.55
C ALA A 125 -2.79 -4.24 -5.71
N THR A 126 -2.64 -5.09 -6.72
CA THR A 126 -3.46 -6.22 -7.08
C THR A 126 -3.56 -7.32 -6.04
N GLU A 127 -2.62 -7.48 -5.13
CA GLU A 127 -2.66 -8.59 -4.15
C GLU A 127 -3.34 -8.23 -2.83
N VAL A 128 -3.84 -7.01 -2.71
CA VAL A 128 -4.29 -6.41 -1.45
C VAL A 128 -5.80 -6.13 -1.41
N ASP A 129 -6.47 -6.08 -2.55
CA ASP A 129 -7.90 -5.79 -2.67
C ASP A 129 -8.65 -7.01 -3.24
N PRO A 130 -9.76 -7.49 -2.63
CA PRO A 130 -10.60 -8.54 -3.23
C PRO A 130 -11.23 -8.13 -4.57
N ASN A 131 -11.24 -6.84 -4.93
CA ASN A 131 -11.55 -6.36 -6.27
C ASN A 131 -10.30 -6.24 -7.15
N ASP A 132 -9.19 -6.76 -6.69
CA ASP A 132 -7.90 -6.60 -7.32
C ASP A 132 -7.76 -7.51 -8.53
N ILE A 133 -7.53 -6.88 -9.66
CA ILE A 133 -7.37 -7.55 -10.94
C ILE A 133 -5.96 -8.12 -11.00
N LYS A 134 -5.82 -9.43 -10.85
CA LYS A 134 -4.55 -10.12 -11.08
C LYS A 134 -4.29 -10.23 -12.58
N ALA A 135 -3.69 -9.19 -13.15
CA ALA A 135 -3.27 -9.20 -14.53
C ALA A 135 -1.80 -9.62 -14.62
N SER A 136 -1.51 -10.67 -15.37
CA SER A 136 -0.14 -11.11 -15.65
C SER A 136 0.44 -10.46 -16.89
N ALA A 137 -0.40 -10.05 -17.83
CA ALA A 137 0.02 -9.40 -19.05
C ALA A 137 -1.06 -8.49 -19.63
N LEU A 138 -0.62 -7.56 -20.47
CA LEU A 138 -1.47 -6.77 -21.33
C LEU A 138 -1.42 -7.38 -22.73
N ASN A 139 -2.53 -7.94 -23.18
CA ASN A 139 -2.70 -8.38 -24.56
C ASN A 139 -3.35 -7.27 -25.39
N ILE A 140 -2.81 -7.06 -26.57
CA ILE A 140 -3.37 -6.12 -27.54
C ILE A 140 -4.07 -6.92 -28.62
N LEU A 141 -5.39 -6.84 -28.63
CA LEU A 141 -6.19 -7.43 -29.70
C LEU A 141 -6.34 -6.41 -30.83
N ILE A 142 -5.82 -6.77 -32.00
CA ILE A 142 -5.94 -5.96 -33.21
C ILE A 142 -6.95 -6.61 -34.13
N THR A 143 -8.04 -5.90 -34.40
CA THR A 143 -9.08 -6.36 -35.31
C THR A 143 -9.22 -5.38 -36.47
N PRO A 144 -9.11 -5.83 -37.72
CA PRO A 144 -9.40 -4.98 -38.86
C PRO A 144 -10.85 -4.51 -38.82
N ILE A 145 -11.10 -3.24 -39.08
CA ILE A 145 -12.44 -2.73 -39.30
C ILE A 145 -12.66 -2.80 -40.81
N ASP A 146 -13.59 -3.64 -41.25
CA ASP A 146 -13.99 -3.72 -42.64
C ASP A 146 -14.59 -2.38 -43.08
N GLY A 147 -13.80 -1.64 -43.83
CA GLY A 147 -14.30 -0.50 -44.61
C GLY A 147 -14.60 -1.02 -46.02
N SER A 148 -15.82 -0.98 -46.42
CA SER A 148 -16.28 -1.26 -47.77
C SER A 148 -15.77 -0.20 -48.73
N GLY A 149 -14.49 -0.21 -49.02
CA GLY A 149 -13.87 0.71 -49.95
C GLY A 149 -12.75 0.03 -50.73
N ALA A 150 -12.76 0.16 -52.05
CA ALA A 150 -11.88 -0.50 -53.00
C ALA A 150 -10.39 -0.23 -52.86
N SER A 151 -9.94 0.41 -51.83
CA SER A 151 -8.50 0.61 -51.62
C SER A 151 -8.09 0.37 -50.17
N GLY A 152 -8.31 -0.85 -49.80
CA GLY A 152 -7.66 -1.50 -48.68
C GLY A 152 -7.42 -0.66 -47.45
N ALA A 153 -7.77 -1.18 -46.43
CA ALA A 153 -7.37 -0.97 -45.08
C ALA A 153 -7.88 0.28 -44.48
N ARG A 154 -9.00 0.41 -43.59
CA ARG A 154 -8.01 0.83 -43.03
C ARG A 154 -8.10 1.55 -41.77
N ALA A 155 -8.98 1.05 -41.03
CA ALA A 155 -8.97 1.29 -39.62
C ALA A 155 -8.71 -0.05 -38.91
N LEU A 156 -7.88 -0.03 -37.91
CA LEU A 156 -7.66 -1.15 -37.01
C LEU A 156 -8.30 -0.81 -35.67
N ARG A 157 -9.10 -1.71 -35.13
CA ARG A 157 -9.56 -1.62 -33.79
C ARG A 157 -8.48 -2.22 -32.90
N VAL A 158 -7.90 -1.40 -32.03
CA VAL A 158 -6.92 -1.82 -31.04
C VAL A 158 -7.65 -1.87 -29.69
N ALA A 159 -7.74 -3.05 -29.10
CA ALA A 159 -8.35 -3.22 -27.79
C ALA A 159 -7.32 -3.83 -26.83
N PRO A 160 -6.83 -3.05 -25.88
CA PRO A 160 -5.99 -3.60 -24.82
C PRO A 160 -6.85 -4.46 -23.89
N ARG A 161 -6.36 -5.64 -23.53
CA ARG A 161 -6.99 -6.55 -22.60
C ARG A 161 -6.00 -7.01 -21.56
N LEU A 162 -6.37 -6.89 -20.30
CA LEU A 162 -5.64 -7.52 -19.22
C LEU A 162 -5.95 -9.01 -19.22
N VAL A 163 -4.93 -9.83 -19.05
CA VAL A 163 -5.06 -11.29 -19.02
C VAL A 163 -4.40 -11.86 -17.76
N ASP A 164 -4.92 -12.99 -17.28
CA ASP A 164 -4.33 -13.76 -16.19
C ASP A 164 -3.10 -14.57 -16.64
N GLU A 165 -2.51 -15.34 -15.74
CA GLU A 165 -1.36 -16.20 -16.06
C GLU A 165 -1.67 -17.27 -17.13
N ALA A 166 -2.92 -17.65 -17.26
CA ALA A 166 -3.39 -18.62 -18.26
C ALA A 166 -3.74 -17.96 -19.61
N GLY A 167 -3.65 -16.62 -19.70
CA GLY A 167 -3.98 -15.86 -20.91
C GLY A 167 -5.47 -15.56 -21.07
N ASN A 168 -6.29 -15.80 -20.07
CA ASN A 168 -7.73 -15.51 -20.12
C ASN A 168 -7.99 -14.03 -19.87
N PRO A 169 -8.93 -13.40 -20.60
CA PRO A 169 -9.33 -12.03 -20.33
C PRO A 169 -9.88 -11.88 -18.91
N ILE A 170 -9.46 -10.83 -18.22
CA ILE A 170 -9.98 -10.47 -16.91
C ILE A 170 -11.07 -9.43 -17.11
N GLU A 171 -12.27 -9.74 -16.59
CA GLU A 171 -13.36 -8.78 -16.50
C GLU A 171 -13.31 -8.07 -15.14
N PHE A 172 -13.37 -6.76 -15.19
CA PHE A 172 -13.40 -5.93 -13.98
C PHE A 172 -14.47 -4.85 -14.09
N SER A 173 -15.10 -4.57 -12.98
CA SER A 173 -16.05 -3.48 -12.85
C SER A 173 -15.51 -2.46 -11.84
N ASN A 174 -15.77 -1.17 -12.10
CA ASN A 174 -15.42 -0.05 -11.20
C ASN A 174 -13.92 0.30 -11.07
N ALA A 175 -13.06 -0.18 -11.96
CA ALA A 175 -11.69 0.32 -12.07
C ALA A 175 -11.58 1.27 -13.26
N GLY A 176 -11.08 2.48 -13.04
CA GLY A 176 -10.70 3.39 -14.10
C GLY A 176 -9.34 2.98 -14.66
N LEU A 177 -9.30 2.50 -15.90
CA LEU A 177 -8.05 2.30 -16.63
C LEU A 177 -7.82 3.49 -17.54
N GLU A 178 -6.71 4.17 -17.37
CA GLU A 178 -6.20 5.12 -18.33
C GLU A 178 -5.29 4.39 -19.32
N THR A 179 -5.65 4.42 -20.58
CA THR A 179 -4.85 3.80 -21.64
C THR A 179 -4.26 4.88 -22.52
N ILE A 180 -2.94 4.95 -22.60
CA ILE A 180 -2.21 5.84 -23.50
C ILE A 180 -1.66 4.98 -24.64
N MET A 181 -2.02 5.31 -25.86
CA MET A 181 -1.48 4.67 -27.04
C MET A 181 -0.58 5.66 -27.78
N GLU A 182 0.69 5.31 -27.91
CA GLU A 182 1.65 6.05 -28.72
C GLU A 182 1.91 5.31 -30.03
N VAL A 183 1.81 6.01 -31.14
CA VAL A 183 2.08 5.46 -32.47
C VAL A 183 3.33 6.14 -33.01
N TYR A 184 4.35 5.34 -33.27
CA TYR A 184 5.59 5.81 -33.87
C TYR A 184 5.59 5.44 -35.37
N SER A 185 5.93 6.41 -36.24
CA SER A 185 6.08 6.24 -37.69
C SER A 185 7.55 6.16 -38.06
#